data_cf2b1e9b853586de5cb1b73e88ee75e7
#
_entry.id   cf2b1e9b853586de5cb1b73e88ee75e7
#
_cell.length_a   1.000
_cell.length_b   1.000
_cell.length_c   1.000
_cell.angle_alpha   90.00
_cell.angle_beta   90.00
_cell.angle_gamma   90.00
#
_symmetry.space_group_name_H-M   'P 1'
#
loop_
_entity.id
_entity.type
_entity.pdbx_description
1 polymer ?
#
loop_
_entity_poly.entity_id
_entity_poly.type
_entity_poly.pdbx_seq_one_letter_code
_entity_poly.pdbx_strand_id
1 'polypeptide(L)'
;MREAPGVQLYDAVEAGVPTDVVKMIARATGEPASVIMGLAGVSQTTFVRNEAANKPLPDVAGHRIMAYLRLLATLRRMLDESGDPEQMKTFDLEGWFARWVHEKLPELGDKTPADMLRNPEGQRAVEQVLERMRGGLAA
;
A
#
# COMPACT_ATOMS: atom_id res chain seq x y z
N MET A 1 -21.71 13.86 -16.40
CA MET A 1 -20.75 12.95 -17.07
C MET A 1 -19.68 12.55 -16.07
N ARG A 2 -19.39 11.27 -15.97
CA ARG A 2 -18.39 10.76 -15.04
C ARG A 2 -17.01 10.87 -15.67
N GLU A 3 -16.03 11.38 -14.93
CA GLU A 3 -14.64 11.45 -15.38
C GLU A 3 -14.05 10.05 -15.53
N ALA A 4 -13.06 9.90 -16.43
CA ALA A 4 -12.31 8.68 -16.56
C ALA A 4 -11.57 8.36 -15.26
N PRO A 5 -11.44 7.06 -14.87
CA PRO A 5 -10.76 6.69 -13.62
C PRO A 5 -9.34 7.25 -13.49
N GLY A 6 -8.59 7.34 -14.61
CA GLY A 6 -7.25 7.92 -14.59
C GLY A 6 -7.24 9.40 -14.20
N VAL A 7 -8.25 10.16 -14.64
CA VAL A 7 -8.37 11.59 -14.30
C VAL A 7 -8.71 11.74 -12.81
N GLN A 8 -9.60 10.90 -12.30
CA GLN A 8 -9.96 10.92 -10.87
C GLN A 8 -8.74 10.64 -9.99
N LEU A 9 -7.93 9.65 -10.39
CA LEU A 9 -6.72 9.30 -9.67
C LEU A 9 -5.70 10.45 -9.72
N TYR A 10 -5.53 11.06 -10.88
CA TYR A 10 -4.66 12.21 -11.03
C TYR A 10 -5.06 13.34 -10.07
N ASP A 11 -6.36 13.68 -10.04
CA ASP A 11 -6.86 14.74 -9.17
C ASP A 11 -6.63 14.41 -7.69
N ALA A 12 -6.82 13.16 -7.30
CA ALA A 12 -6.61 12.71 -5.92
C ALA A 12 -5.13 12.85 -5.53
N VAL A 13 -4.21 12.49 -6.43
CA VAL A 13 -2.77 12.62 -6.17
C VAL A 13 -2.37 14.10 -6.06
N GLU A 14 -2.89 14.95 -6.96
CA GLU A 14 -2.61 16.39 -6.92
C GLU A 14 -3.15 17.06 -5.65
N ALA A 15 -4.32 16.64 -5.19
CA ALA A 15 -4.90 17.15 -3.94
C ALA A 15 -4.11 16.71 -2.70
N GLY A 16 -3.33 15.64 -2.83
CA GLY A 16 -2.55 15.06 -1.73
C GLY A 16 -3.34 14.03 -0.93
N VAL A 17 -2.60 13.15 -0.26
CA VAL A 17 -3.17 12.08 0.54
C VAL A 17 -3.45 12.59 1.95
N PRO A 18 -4.71 12.53 2.43
CA PRO A 18 -5.01 12.97 3.79
C PRO A 18 -4.27 12.15 4.85
N THR A 19 -3.94 12.79 5.96
CA THR A 19 -3.30 12.11 7.09
C THR A 19 -4.15 10.96 7.63
N ASP A 20 -5.47 11.08 7.54
CA ASP A 20 -6.40 10.04 7.99
C ASP A 20 -6.18 8.69 7.33
N VAL A 21 -5.65 8.66 6.11
CA VAL A 21 -5.39 7.40 5.39
C VAL A 21 -4.39 6.53 6.17
N VAL A 22 -3.39 7.14 6.81
CA VAL A 22 -2.44 6.41 7.66
C VAL A 22 -3.18 5.68 8.78
N LYS A 23 -4.13 6.36 9.43
CA LYS A 23 -4.91 5.75 10.51
C LYS A 23 -5.84 4.66 10.00
N MET A 24 -6.41 4.85 8.81
CA MET A 24 -7.27 3.84 8.18
C MET A 24 -6.49 2.57 7.90
N ILE A 25 -5.28 2.69 7.35
CA ILE A 25 -4.41 1.53 7.09
C ILE A 25 -4.04 0.84 8.40
N ALA A 26 -3.68 1.62 9.42
CA ALA A 26 -3.32 1.08 10.72
C ALA A 26 -4.47 0.24 11.30
N ARG A 27 -5.69 0.74 11.23
CA ARG A 27 -6.87 0.00 11.71
C ARG A 27 -7.14 -1.26 10.89
N ALA A 28 -7.03 -1.16 9.57
CA ALA A 28 -7.31 -2.30 8.69
C ALA A 28 -6.28 -3.42 8.84
N THR A 29 -5.03 -3.07 9.13
CA THR A 29 -3.93 -4.04 9.20
C THR A 29 -3.64 -4.52 10.62
N GLY A 30 -4.10 -3.80 11.64
CA GLY A 30 -3.71 -4.06 13.02
C GLY A 30 -2.32 -3.55 13.38
N GLU A 31 -1.66 -2.83 12.47
CA GLU A 31 -0.34 -2.26 12.72
C GLU A 31 -0.45 -0.93 13.44
N PRO A 32 0.54 -0.56 14.28
CA PRO A 32 0.59 0.78 14.84
C PRO A 32 0.74 1.84 13.75
N ALA A 33 0.16 3.01 13.95
CA ALA A 33 0.29 4.11 13.00
C ALA A 33 1.75 4.48 12.74
N SER A 34 2.64 4.32 13.73
CA SER A 34 4.06 4.59 13.58
C SER A 34 4.72 3.70 12.52
N VAL A 35 4.26 2.46 12.37
CA VAL A 35 4.77 1.54 11.33
C VAL A 35 4.36 2.06 9.96
N ILE A 36 3.12 2.50 9.81
CA ILE A 36 2.64 3.05 8.53
C ILE A 36 3.34 4.37 8.20
N MET A 37 3.59 5.22 9.19
CA MET A 37 4.38 6.44 9.00
C MET A 37 5.79 6.12 8.52
N GLY A 38 6.42 5.09 9.10
CA GLY A 38 7.75 4.64 8.68
C GLY A 38 7.77 4.15 7.25
N LEU A 39 6.77 3.40 6.85
CA LEU A 39 6.60 2.92 5.47
C LEU A 39 6.46 4.11 4.52
N ALA A 40 5.72 5.13 4.90
CA ALA A 40 5.52 6.35 4.11
C ALA A 40 6.76 7.24 4.11
N GLY A 41 7.64 7.08 5.09
CA GLY A 41 8.82 7.94 5.25
C GLY A 41 8.48 9.31 5.82
N VAL A 42 7.43 9.41 6.64
CA VAL A 42 7.07 10.67 7.30
C VAL A 42 7.38 10.56 8.79
N SER A 43 8.00 11.62 9.36
CA SER A 43 8.27 11.65 10.79
C SER A 43 6.98 11.89 11.58
N GLN A 44 6.99 11.45 12.83
CA GLN A 44 5.85 11.69 13.72
C GLN A 44 5.58 13.18 13.88
N THR A 45 6.62 13.99 14.02
CA THR A 45 6.50 15.45 14.17
C THR A 45 5.80 16.07 12.97
N THR A 46 6.22 15.71 11.75
CA THR A 46 5.59 16.21 10.53
C THR A 46 4.15 15.74 10.41
N PHE A 47 3.91 14.46 10.71
CA PHE A 47 2.57 13.89 10.65
C PHE A 47 1.61 14.63 11.58
N VAL A 48 1.98 14.80 12.85
CA VAL A 48 1.14 15.47 13.85
C VAL A 48 0.87 16.92 13.44
N ARG A 49 1.90 17.61 12.94
CA ARG A 49 1.76 19.00 12.50
C ARG A 49 0.78 19.11 11.33
N ASN A 50 0.91 18.25 10.32
CA ASN A 50 0.02 18.29 9.16
C ASN A 50 -1.40 17.88 9.53
N GLU A 51 -1.56 16.91 10.42
CA GLU A 51 -2.86 16.51 10.92
C GLU A 51 -3.56 17.67 11.64
N ALA A 52 -2.85 18.35 12.53
CA ALA A 52 -3.40 19.47 13.29
C ALA A 52 -3.79 20.64 12.39
N ALA A 53 -3.02 20.85 11.32
CA ALA A 53 -3.27 21.94 10.35
C ALA A 53 -4.24 21.53 9.25
N ASN A 54 -4.77 20.31 9.29
CA ASN A 54 -5.64 19.74 8.26
C ASN A 54 -4.97 19.78 6.87
N LYS A 55 -3.67 19.53 6.84
CA LYS A 55 -2.89 19.45 5.61
C LYS A 55 -2.65 18.00 5.23
N PRO A 56 -2.48 17.70 3.92
CA PRO A 56 -2.17 16.34 3.50
C PRO A 56 -0.76 15.92 3.92
N LEU A 57 -0.46 14.63 3.72
CA LEU A 57 0.91 14.13 3.87
C LEU A 57 1.83 14.86 2.89
N PRO A 58 3.13 14.98 3.22
CA PRO A 58 4.12 15.45 2.23
C PRO A 58 4.06 14.59 0.96
N ASP A 59 4.37 15.17 -0.19
CA ASP A 59 4.18 14.53 -1.50
C ASP A 59 4.83 13.14 -1.59
N VAL A 60 6.07 13.00 -1.13
CA VAL A 60 6.77 11.72 -1.20
C VAL A 60 6.06 10.67 -0.34
N ALA A 61 5.65 11.04 0.87
CA ALA A 61 4.92 10.14 1.75
C ALA A 61 3.58 9.75 1.13
N GLY A 62 2.86 10.71 0.56
CA GLY A 62 1.59 10.43 -0.13
C GLY A 62 1.77 9.46 -1.28
N HIS A 63 2.81 9.64 -2.09
CA HIS A 63 3.09 8.75 -3.23
C HIS A 63 3.39 7.32 -2.77
N ARG A 64 4.12 7.16 -1.66
CA ARG A 64 4.41 5.83 -1.11
C ARG A 64 3.14 5.15 -0.57
N ILE A 65 2.29 5.91 0.10
CA ILE A 65 1.01 5.39 0.58
C ILE A 65 0.13 4.96 -0.59
N MET A 66 0.07 5.76 -1.65
CA MET A 66 -0.69 5.39 -2.85
C MET A 66 -0.14 4.14 -3.51
N ALA A 67 1.20 3.99 -3.56
CA ALA A 67 1.82 2.77 -4.09
C ALA A 67 1.44 1.54 -3.26
N TYR A 68 1.46 1.66 -1.95
CA TYR A 68 1.04 0.61 -1.03
C TYR A 68 -0.40 0.19 -1.31
N LEU A 69 -1.30 1.15 -1.42
CA LEU A 69 -2.73 0.88 -1.67
C LEU A 69 -2.96 0.26 -3.05
N ARG A 70 -2.22 0.69 -4.07
CA ARG A 70 -2.33 0.08 -5.41
C ARG A 70 -1.89 -1.38 -5.41
N LEU A 71 -0.81 -1.70 -4.69
CA LEU A 71 -0.35 -3.09 -4.58
C LEU A 71 -1.38 -3.93 -3.84
N LEU A 72 -1.95 -3.40 -2.77
CA LEU A 72 -2.99 -4.10 -2.02
C LEU A 72 -4.22 -4.35 -2.88
N ALA A 73 -4.64 -3.35 -3.68
CA ALA A 73 -5.76 -3.50 -4.61
C ALA A 73 -5.49 -4.53 -5.70
N THR A 74 -4.25 -4.55 -6.23
CA THR A 74 -3.83 -5.54 -7.22
C THR A 74 -3.92 -6.96 -6.62
N LEU A 75 -3.43 -7.12 -5.40
CA LEU A 75 -3.44 -8.41 -4.73
C LEU A 75 -4.87 -8.88 -4.45
N ARG A 76 -5.75 -7.98 -4.02
CA ARG A 76 -7.16 -8.32 -3.80
C ARG A 76 -7.82 -8.79 -5.09
N ARG A 77 -7.55 -8.09 -6.18
CA ARG A 77 -8.09 -8.46 -7.49
C ARG A 77 -7.60 -9.84 -7.93
N MET A 78 -6.31 -10.13 -7.73
CA MET A 78 -5.75 -11.44 -8.05
C MET A 78 -6.42 -12.56 -7.25
N LEU A 79 -6.67 -12.32 -5.97
CA LEU A 79 -7.34 -13.30 -5.12
C LEU A 79 -8.80 -13.50 -5.51
N ASP A 80 -9.50 -12.41 -5.84
CA ASP A 80 -10.91 -12.49 -6.26
C ASP A 80 -11.05 -13.28 -7.56
N GLU A 81 -10.08 -13.17 -8.48
CA GLU A 81 -10.10 -13.85 -9.77
C GLU A 81 -9.72 -15.33 -9.67
N SER A 82 -8.90 -15.71 -8.70
CA SER A 82 -8.30 -17.05 -8.67
C SER A 82 -8.47 -17.78 -7.35
N GLY A 83 -8.97 -17.12 -6.30
CA GLY A 83 -9.12 -17.73 -4.98
C GLY A 83 -10.43 -18.48 -4.82
N ASP A 84 -10.43 -19.43 -3.87
CA ASP A 84 -11.64 -20.13 -3.44
C ASP A 84 -12.50 -19.15 -2.61
N PRO A 85 -13.78 -18.91 -2.98
CA PRO A 85 -14.63 -17.98 -2.23
C PRO A 85 -14.76 -18.32 -0.75
N GLU A 86 -14.76 -19.60 -0.39
CA GLU A 86 -14.87 -20.01 1.02
C GLU A 86 -13.60 -19.66 1.79
N GLN A 87 -12.44 -19.84 1.19
CA GLN A 87 -11.17 -19.46 1.80
C GLN A 87 -11.03 -17.95 1.91
N MET A 88 -11.56 -17.22 0.93
CA MET A 88 -11.49 -15.76 0.92
C MET A 88 -12.25 -15.11 2.08
N LYS A 89 -13.33 -15.73 2.54
CA LYS A 89 -14.14 -15.19 3.64
C LYS A 89 -13.37 -15.06 4.95
N THR A 90 -12.39 -15.93 5.17
CA THR A 90 -11.61 -15.99 6.41
C THR A 90 -10.19 -15.49 6.26
N PHE A 91 -9.78 -15.12 5.05
CA PHE A 91 -8.41 -14.67 4.80
C PHE A 91 -8.26 -13.17 5.08
N ASP A 92 -7.38 -12.85 6.02
CA ASP A 92 -7.06 -11.47 6.37
C ASP A 92 -5.99 -10.94 5.42
N LEU A 93 -6.43 -10.44 4.27
CA LEU A 93 -5.53 -9.93 3.23
C LEU A 93 -4.72 -8.74 3.73
N GLU A 94 -5.36 -7.77 4.37
CA GLU A 94 -4.72 -6.56 4.84
C GLU A 94 -3.62 -6.88 5.85
N GLY A 95 -3.89 -7.76 6.80
CA GLY A 95 -2.91 -8.20 7.79
C GLY A 95 -1.78 -9.00 7.17
N TRP A 96 -2.09 -9.90 6.24
CA TRP A 96 -1.07 -10.67 5.52
C TRP A 96 -0.12 -9.73 4.75
N PHE A 97 -0.69 -8.79 4.00
CA PHE A 97 0.09 -7.85 3.20
C PHE A 97 0.95 -6.95 4.09
N ALA A 98 0.40 -6.49 5.22
CA ALA A 98 1.12 -5.66 6.18
C ALA A 98 2.39 -6.36 6.71
N ARG A 99 2.32 -7.67 6.91
CA ARG A 99 3.48 -8.47 7.34
C ARG A 99 4.43 -8.71 6.18
N TRP A 100 3.88 -9.07 5.02
CA TRP A 100 4.68 -9.41 3.83
C TRP A 100 5.56 -8.26 3.36
N VAL A 101 5.08 -7.02 3.42
CA VAL A 101 5.85 -5.88 2.93
C VAL A 101 7.13 -5.63 3.76
N HIS A 102 7.24 -6.23 4.94
CA HIS A 102 8.43 -6.12 5.79
C HIS A 102 9.34 -7.35 5.71
N GLU A 103 9.06 -8.30 4.84
CA GLU A 103 9.92 -9.47 4.64
C GLU A 103 11.01 -9.17 3.62
N LYS A 104 12.22 -9.67 3.89
CA LYS A 104 13.31 -9.61 2.92
C LYS A 104 13.10 -10.69 1.88
N LEU A 105 13.06 -10.31 0.61
CA LEU A 105 12.79 -11.25 -0.49
C LEU A 105 14.03 -11.41 -1.37
N PRO A 106 14.47 -12.67 -1.65
CA PRO A 106 15.60 -12.91 -2.55
C PRO A 106 15.38 -12.27 -3.93
N GLU A 107 14.14 -12.28 -4.44
CA GLU A 107 13.79 -11.72 -5.74
C GLU A 107 14.01 -10.21 -5.80
N LEU A 108 14.10 -9.56 -4.64
CA LEU A 108 14.34 -8.12 -4.53
C LEU A 108 15.76 -7.81 -4.02
N GLY A 109 16.69 -8.76 -4.17
CA GLY A 109 18.05 -8.61 -3.67
C GLY A 109 18.10 -8.48 -2.15
N ASP A 110 17.26 -9.24 -1.46
CA ASP A 110 17.12 -9.27 -0.01
C ASP A 110 16.62 -7.93 0.58
N LYS A 111 15.99 -7.10 -0.24
CA LYS A 111 15.30 -5.91 0.23
C LYS A 111 13.84 -6.26 0.53
N THR A 112 13.20 -5.44 1.35
CA THR A 112 11.77 -5.60 1.63
C THR A 112 10.93 -4.90 0.56
N PRO A 113 9.71 -5.38 0.30
CA PRO A 113 8.78 -4.62 -0.55
C PRO A 113 8.59 -3.18 -0.07
N ALA A 114 8.52 -2.95 1.24
CA ALA A 114 8.40 -1.60 1.79
C ALA A 114 9.54 -0.69 1.35
N ASP A 115 10.78 -1.20 1.37
CA ASP A 115 11.95 -0.45 0.89
C ASP A 115 11.82 -0.09 -0.58
N MET A 116 11.27 -1.00 -1.38
CA MET A 116 11.14 -0.83 -2.82
C MET A 116 10.07 0.17 -3.22
N LEU A 117 9.18 0.55 -2.30
CA LEU A 117 8.13 1.53 -2.61
C LEU A 117 8.66 2.95 -2.77
N ARG A 118 9.94 3.18 -2.51
CA ARG A 118 10.55 4.51 -2.55
C ARG A 118 10.55 5.17 -3.93
N ASN A 119 10.51 4.37 -5.00
CA ASN A 119 10.51 4.91 -6.35
C ASN A 119 9.74 3.99 -7.30
N PRO A 120 9.37 4.50 -8.49
CA PRO A 120 8.56 3.71 -9.44
C PRO A 120 9.21 2.41 -9.90
N GLU A 121 10.54 2.37 -10.03
CA GLU A 121 11.23 1.14 -10.44
C GLU A 121 11.07 0.05 -9.38
N GLY A 122 11.22 0.43 -8.10
CA GLY A 122 11.00 -0.50 -7.00
C GLY A 122 9.57 -0.98 -6.93
N GLN A 123 8.62 -0.08 -7.14
CA GLN A 123 7.19 -0.42 -7.15
C GLN A 123 6.88 -1.46 -8.23
N ARG A 124 7.45 -1.28 -9.44
CA ARG A 124 7.28 -2.26 -10.52
C ARG A 124 7.87 -3.60 -10.17
N ALA A 125 9.04 -3.62 -9.53
CA ALA A 125 9.68 -4.88 -9.11
C ALA A 125 8.79 -5.65 -8.13
N VAL A 126 8.17 -4.97 -7.17
CA VAL A 126 7.24 -5.59 -6.22
C VAL A 126 6.01 -6.13 -6.96
N GLU A 127 5.47 -5.34 -7.88
CA GLU A 127 4.31 -5.75 -8.68
C GLU A 127 4.61 -7.04 -9.46
N GLN A 128 5.81 -7.15 -10.05
CA GLN A 128 6.24 -8.36 -10.75
C GLN A 128 6.35 -9.56 -9.81
N VAL A 129 6.81 -9.35 -8.58
CA VAL A 129 6.85 -10.44 -7.59
C VAL A 129 5.44 -10.92 -7.29
N LEU A 130 4.49 -10.01 -7.08
CA LEU A 130 3.09 -10.38 -6.85
C LEU A 130 2.50 -11.15 -8.02
N GLU A 131 2.78 -10.71 -9.25
CA GLU A 131 2.30 -11.40 -10.46
C GLU A 131 2.84 -12.83 -10.54
N ARG A 132 4.09 -13.05 -10.19
CA ARG A 132 4.67 -14.41 -10.14
C ARG A 132 4.06 -15.27 -9.05
N MET A 133 3.58 -14.68 -7.97
CA MET A 133 2.92 -15.39 -6.89
C MET A 133 1.48 -15.79 -7.22
N ARG A 134 0.93 -15.27 -8.31
CA ARG A 134 -0.49 -15.46 -8.67
C ARG A 134 -0.92 -16.92 -8.62
N GLY A 135 -0.15 -17.81 -9.25
CA GLY A 135 -0.42 -19.24 -9.23
C GLY A 135 -0.32 -19.84 -7.84
N GLY A 136 0.67 -19.40 -7.06
CA GLY A 136 0.88 -19.85 -5.69
C GLY A 136 -0.23 -19.42 -4.74
N LEU A 137 -0.79 -18.22 -4.95
CA LEU A 137 -1.89 -17.74 -4.12
C LEU A 137 -3.18 -18.53 -4.36
N ALA A 138 -3.35 -19.07 -5.56
CA ALA A 138 -4.52 -19.84 -5.93
C ALA A 138 -4.42 -21.32 -5.51
N ALA A 139 -3.22 -21.79 -5.22
CA ALA A 139 -2.98 -23.20 -4.91
C ALA A 139 -3.48 -23.62 -3.52
#